data_2f769dc99d32709dae70256f543f966b
#
_entry.id   2f769dc99d32709dae70256f543f966b
#
_cell.length_a   1.000
_cell.length_b   1.000
_cell.length_c   1.000
_cell.angle_alpha   90.00
_cell.angle_beta   90.00
_cell.angle_gamma   90.00
#
_symmetry.space_group_name_H-M   'P 1'
#
loop_
_entity.id
_entity.type
_entity.pdbx_description
1 polymer ?
#
loop_
_entity_poly.entity_id
_entity_poly.type
_entity_poly.pdbx_seq_one_letter_code
_entity_poly.pdbx_strand_id
1 'polypeptide(L)'
;MSFKLIDIARDLLTSKISADEYESQYLALWRKERDDGTLSKDNENIGYCAAELFSLADCYTSYPDRDESDLDADELVREVKATLEKYNLL
;
A
#
# COMPACT_ATOMS: atom_id res chain seq x y z
N MET A 1 -16.14 -5.32 -5.58
CA MET A 1 -14.85 -5.52 -4.92
C MET A 1 -13.73 -5.01 -5.82
N SER A 2 -12.80 -4.27 -5.26
CA SER A 2 -11.73 -3.64 -6.02
C SER A 2 -10.38 -4.23 -5.69
N PHE A 3 -9.63 -4.65 -6.71
CA PHE A 3 -8.24 -5.07 -6.55
C PHE A 3 -7.25 -3.95 -6.92
N LYS A 4 -7.74 -2.75 -7.19
CA LYS A 4 -6.88 -1.64 -7.64
C LYS A 4 -5.78 -1.30 -6.63
N LEU A 5 -6.11 -1.29 -5.34
CA LEU A 5 -5.12 -1.04 -4.29
C LEU A 5 -4.08 -2.14 -4.24
N ILE A 6 -4.51 -3.39 -4.37
CA ILE A 6 -3.60 -4.55 -4.39
C ILE A 6 -2.71 -4.50 -5.64
N ASP A 7 -3.27 -4.09 -6.78
CA ASP A 7 -2.51 -3.97 -8.02
C ASP A 7 -1.42 -2.91 -7.91
N ILE A 8 -1.69 -1.79 -7.24
CA ILE A 8 -0.67 -0.76 -6.98
C ILE A 8 0.50 -1.36 -6.17
N ALA A 9 0.18 -2.14 -5.14
CA ALA A 9 1.21 -2.80 -4.34
C ALA A 9 2.03 -3.79 -5.16
N ARG A 10 1.37 -4.57 -6.02
CA ARG A 10 2.05 -5.51 -6.91
C ARG A 10 2.94 -4.79 -7.92
N ASP A 11 2.51 -3.65 -8.43
CA ASP A 11 3.29 -2.85 -9.36
C ASP A 11 4.57 -2.33 -8.71
N LEU A 12 4.52 -1.98 -7.42
CA LEU A 12 5.72 -1.63 -6.67
C LEU A 12 6.71 -2.79 -6.63
N LEU A 13 6.23 -4.01 -6.36
CA LEU A 13 7.09 -5.19 -6.24
C LEU A 13 7.73 -5.59 -7.57
N THR A 14 7.06 -5.30 -8.69
CA THR A 14 7.58 -5.61 -10.02
C THR A 14 8.35 -4.46 -10.66
N SER A 15 8.60 -3.40 -9.89
CA SER A 15 9.33 -2.21 -10.31
C SER A 15 8.65 -1.43 -11.44
N LYS A 16 7.34 -1.58 -11.60
CA LYS A 16 6.56 -0.79 -12.56
C LYS A 16 6.35 0.63 -12.07
N ILE A 17 6.36 0.84 -10.76
CA ILE A 17 6.27 2.15 -10.13
C ILE A 17 7.34 2.27 -9.05
N SER A 18 7.72 3.50 -8.74
CA SER A 18 8.66 3.78 -7.66
C SER A 18 7.95 3.82 -6.30
N ALA A 19 8.73 3.89 -5.22
CA ALA A 19 8.18 4.04 -3.87
C ALA A 19 7.39 5.34 -3.74
N ASP A 20 7.89 6.44 -4.32
CA ASP A 20 7.17 7.72 -4.31
C ASP A 20 5.85 7.62 -5.06
N GLU A 21 5.84 6.94 -6.21
CA GLU A 21 4.63 6.73 -6.97
C GLU A 21 3.63 5.84 -6.22
N TYR A 22 4.13 4.80 -5.54
CA TYR A 22 3.28 3.95 -4.70
C TYR A 22 2.58 4.79 -3.63
N GLU A 23 3.33 5.62 -2.90
CA GLU A 23 2.77 6.48 -1.88
C GLU A 23 1.66 7.37 -2.44
N SER A 24 1.97 8.11 -3.51
CA SER A 24 1.03 9.06 -4.11
C SER A 24 -0.22 8.37 -4.66
N GLN A 25 -0.04 7.30 -5.42
CA GLN A 25 -1.15 6.59 -6.06
C GLN A 25 -2.00 5.86 -5.03
N TYR A 26 -1.36 5.22 -4.06
CA TYR A 26 -2.08 4.43 -3.07
C TYR A 26 -2.94 5.32 -2.18
N LEU A 27 -2.36 6.40 -1.66
CA LEU A 27 -3.11 7.31 -0.79
C LEU A 27 -4.26 7.99 -1.53
N ALA A 28 -4.04 8.39 -2.78
CA ALA A 28 -5.09 9.02 -3.58
C ALA A 28 -6.26 8.06 -3.84
N LEU A 29 -5.95 6.83 -4.24
CA LEU A 29 -7.00 5.83 -4.51
C LEU A 29 -7.71 5.38 -3.24
N TRP A 30 -6.96 5.23 -2.13
CA TRP A 30 -7.55 4.89 -0.83
C TRP A 30 -8.62 5.91 -0.44
N ARG A 31 -8.29 7.20 -0.54
CA ARG A 31 -9.22 8.27 -0.20
C ARG A 31 -10.46 8.25 -1.08
N LYS A 32 -10.27 8.03 -2.38
CA LYS A 32 -11.37 7.95 -3.33
C LYS A 32 -12.29 6.77 -3.01
N GLU A 33 -11.74 5.60 -2.77
CA GLU A 33 -12.54 4.41 -2.48
C GLU A 33 -13.22 4.50 -1.11
N ARG A 34 -12.57 5.15 -0.15
CA ARG A 34 -13.20 5.43 1.14
C ARG A 34 -14.42 6.34 0.97
N ASP A 35 -14.26 7.42 0.19
CA ASP A 35 -15.31 8.43 0.03
C ASP A 35 -16.49 7.90 -0.78
N ASP A 36 -16.27 7.02 -1.74
CA ASP A 36 -17.35 6.44 -2.55
C ASP A 36 -17.92 5.14 -1.99
N GLY A 37 -17.40 4.67 -0.86
CA GLY A 37 -17.90 3.48 -0.19
C GLY A 37 -17.37 2.16 -0.72
N THR A 38 -16.45 2.17 -1.68
CA THR A 38 -15.90 0.94 -2.27
C THR A 38 -15.17 0.09 -1.23
N LEU A 39 -14.43 0.72 -0.31
CA LEU A 39 -13.69 0.00 0.73
C LEU A 39 -14.60 -0.84 1.63
N SER A 40 -15.78 -0.33 1.94
CA SER A 40 -16.72 -1.04 2.81
C SER A 40 -17.37 -2.24 2.13
N LYS A 41 -17.24 -2.36 0.82
CA LYS A 41 -17.81 -3.46 0.03
C LYS A 41 -16.82 -4.59 -0.23
N ASP A 42 -15.54 -4.39 0.09
CA ASP A 42 -14.51 -5.42 -0.08
C ASP A 42 -14.69 -6.52 0.96
N ASN A 43 -14.24 -7.73 0.64
CA ASN A 43 -14.24 -8.79 1.63
C ASN A 43 -13.19 -8.48 2.72
N GLU A 44 -13.31 -9.14 3.87
CA GLU A 44 -12.47 -8.84 5.03
C GLU A 44 -10.98 -9.03 4.74
N ASN A 45 -10.61 -10.09 4.01
CA ASN A 45 -9.21 -10.37 3.72
C ASN A 45 -8.57 -9.24 2.91
N ILE A 46 -9.25 -8.77 1.88
CA ILE A 46 -8.77 -7.68 1.05
C ILE A 46 -8.78 -6.37 1.83
N GLY A 47 -9.82 -6.15 2.63
CA GLY A 47 -9.93 -4.95 3.45
C GLY A 47 -8.80 -4.82 4.46
N TYR A 48 -8.47 -5.89 5.16
CA TYR A 48 -7.37 -5.90 6.13
C TYR A 48 -6.02 -5.70 5.44
N CYS A 49 -5.80 -6.37 4.32
CA CYS A 49 -4.58 -6.19 3.55
C CYS A 49 -4.43 -4.75 3.08
N ALA A 50 -5.49 -4.17 2.53
CA ALA A 50 -5.48 -2.80 2.06
C ALA A 50 -5.20 -1.81 3.20
N ALA A 51 -5.72 -2.05 4.39
CA ALA A 51 -5.48 -1.21 5.56
C ALA A 51 -4.01 -1.26 5.99
N GLU A 52 -3.39 -2.44 5.98
CA GLU A 52 -1.97 -2.55 6.30
C GLU A 52 -1.11 -1.88 5.24
N LEU A 53 -1.45 -2.03 3.97
CA LEU A 53 -0.74 -1.36 2.88
C LEU A 53 -0.86 0.16 2.98
N PHE A 54 -2.02 0.65 3.42
CA PHE A 54 -2.22 2.08 3.68
C PHE A 54 -1.26 2.58 4.76
N SER A 55 -1.14 1.84 5.86
CA SER A 55 -0.22 2.19 6.95
C SER A 55 1.23 2.26 6.47
N LEU A 56 1.63 1.34 5.60
CA LEU A 56 2.97 1.35 5.03
C LEU A 56 3.20 2.57 4.14
N ALA A 57 2.21 2.95 3.34
CA ALA A 57 2.30 4.15 2.52
C ALA A 57 2.41 5.41 3.38
N ASP A 58 1.70 5.44 4.50
CA ASP A 58 1.73 6.57 5.43
C ASP A 58 3.07 6.67 6.17
N CYS A 59 3.73 5.53 6.41
CA CYS A 59 5.03 5.49 7.09
C CYS A 59 6.21 5.74 6.15
N TYR A 60 6.01 5.66 4.84
CA TYR A 60 7.08 5.87 3.88
C TYR A 60 7.49 7.35 3.83
N THR A 61 8.78 7.59 3.78
CA THR A 61 9.33 8.92 3.52
C THR A 61 10.56 8.84 2.63
N SER A 62 10.68 9.78 1.71
CA SER A 62 11.87 9.93 0.87
C SER A 62 12.89 10.89 1.48
N TYR A 63 12.57 11.52 2.60
CA TYR A 63 13.47 12.47 3.26
C TYR A 63 14.55 11.75 4.06
N PRO A 64 15.78 12.27 4.10
CA PRO A 64 16.85 11.68 4.90
C PRO A 64 16.59 11.75 6.41
N ASP A 65 15.88 12.77 6.88
CA ASP A 65 15.51 12.94 8.30
C ASP A 65 14.21 12.20 8.58
N ARG A 66 14.32 10.94 8.88
CA ARG A 66 13.12 10.12 9.20
C ARG A 66 13.24 9.54 10.60
N ASP A 67 12.09 9.30 11.23
CA ASP A 67 12.01 8.65 12.52
C ASP A 67 12.19 7.13 12.38
N GLU A 68 12.37 6.43 13.50
CA GLU A 68 12.50 4.97 13.51
C GLU A 68 11.29 4.25 12.91
N SER A 69 10.12 4.86 13.02
CA SER A 69 8.88 4.27 12.47
C SER A 69 8.71 4.52 10.99
N ASP A 70 9.52 5.40 10.40
CA ASP A 70 9.43 5.70 8.96
C ASP A 70 10.19 4.67 8.16
N LEU A 71 9.69 4.41 6.94
CA LEU A 71 10.28 3.42 6.03
C LEU A 71 10.99 4.12 4.88
N ASP A 72 12.15 3.62 4.49
CA ASP A 72 12.76 4.01 3.22
C ASP A 72 12.19 3.14 2.09
N ALA A 73 12.64 3.38 0.84
CA ALA A 73 12.10 2.67 -0.32
C ALA A 73 12.32 1.15 -0.22
N ASP A 74 13.50 0.71 0.20
CA ASP A 74 13.82 -0.71 0.31
C ASP A 74 13.00 -1.39 1.41
N GLU A 75 12.85 -0.74 2.54
CA GLU A 75 12.03 -1.23 3.64
C GLU A 75 10.56 -1.31 3.23
N LEU A 76 10.06 -0.29 2.51
CA LEU A 76 8.69 -0.27 2.02
C LEU A 76 8.42 -1.47 1.11
N VAL A 77 9.30 -1.75 0.15
CA VAL A 77 9.15 -2.88 -0.76
C VAL A 77 9.09 -4.20 0.03
N ARG A 78 9.98 -4.37 0.98
CA ARG A 78 10.05 -5.58 1.82
C ARG A 78 8.75 -5.78 2.61
N GLU A 79 8.27 -4.72 3.24
CA GLU A 79 7.05 -4.78 4.05
C GLU A 79 5.80 -5.00 3.21
N VAL A 80 5.72 -4.37 2.04
CA VAL A 80 4.60 -4.58 1.10
C VAL A 80 4.58 -6.04 0.65
N LYS A 81 5.73 -6.60 0.31
CA LYS A 81 5.82 -8.01 -0.09
C LYS A 81 5.35 -8.93 1.04
N ALA A 82 5.83 -8.72 2.26
CA ALA A 82 5.44 -9.51 3.42
C ALA A 82 3.93 -9.44 3.67
N THR A 83 3.35 -8.25 3.51
CA THR A 83 1.91 -8.06 3.70
C THR A 83 1.11 -8.82 2.66
N LEU A 84 1.48 -8.73 1.39
CA LEU A 84 0.78 -9.47 0.33
C LEU A 84 0.90 -10.99 0.51
N GLU A 85 2.06 -11.46 0.93
CA GLU A 85 2.27 -12.89 1.21
C GLU A 85 1.39 -13.36 2.37
N LYS A 86 1.31 -12.55 3.43
CA LYS A 86 0.51 -12.85 4.62
C LYS A 86 -0.97 -13.09 4.27
N TYR A 87 -1.48 -12.33 3.30
CA TYR A 87 -2.88 -12.41 2.89
C TYR A 87 -3.10 -13.23 1.62
N ASN A 88 -2.06 -13.90 1.11
CA ASN A 88 -2.12 -14.71 -0.11
C ASN A 88 -2.57 -13.90 -1.34
N LEU A 89 -2.12 -12.66 -1.42
CA LEU A 89 -2.47 -11.75 -2.51
C LEU A 89 -1.26 -11.37 -3.38
N LEU A 90 -0.13 -12.04 -3.15
CA LEU A 90 1.07 -11.79 -3.92
C LEU A 90 0.95 -12.29 -5.37
#